data_aa326976247e87cdfc8776de8d6443ab
#
_entry.id   aa326976247e87cdfc8776de8d6443ab
#
_cell.length_a   1.000
_cell.length_b   1.000
_cell.length_c   1.000
_cell.angle_alpha   90.00
_cell.angle_beta   90.00
_cell.angle_gamma   90.00
#
_symmetry.space_group_name_H-M   'P 1'
#
loop_
_entity.id
_entity.type
_entity.pdbx_description
1 polymer ?
#
loop_
_entity_poly.entity_id
_entity_poly.type
_entity_poly.pdbx_seq_one_letter_code
_entity_poly.pdbx_strand_id
1 'polypeptide(L)'
;VAKERVRAHEAGSARVAAGLAEEAIAALTGEERPDVAAATAALEAAVADLTARTGEERLATSRRDRARAAADALREEIERHHARLEADRALRRVAELSQGGAASRTGTRLSTYVLLRRFEDVLSASNERLAAMSTGRYRLERTDEKEAGQRTRATGLGLKVLDTFADGARDPRTLSGGETFYVALALALGLADVVTAEAGGIELGTLFVDEGFGSLDPDTLDAVMTELGRLRTGGRCVGLISHVTELKQRIADRIEVRHLPSGAGSSLRVSAGR
;
A
#
# COMPACT_ATOMS: atom_id res chain seq x y z
N VAL A 1 -97.00 60.87 -49.79
CA VAL A 1 -95.53 60.52 -49.72
C VAL A 1 -94.74 61.53 -48.85
N ALA A 2 -94.90 62.88 -49.03
CA ALA A 2 -94.10 63.85 -48.22
C ALA A 2 -94.52 63.86 -46.75
N LYS A 3 -95.86 63.79 -46.42
CA LYS A 3 -96.40 63.76 -45.04
C LYS A 3 -96.00 62.49 -44.30
N GLU A 4 -95.88 61.34 -44.97
CA GLU A 4 -95.40 60.06 -44.35
C GLU A 4 -93.91 60.10 -44.02
N ARG A 5 -93.11 60.71 -44.85
CA ARG A 5 -91.66 60.89 -44.57
C ARG A 5 -91.39 61.79 -43.35
N VAL A 6 -92.21 62.87 -43.23
CA VAL A 6 -92.12 63.77 -42.08
C VAL A 6 -92.56 63.01 -40.80
N ARG A 7 -93.70 62.26 -40.80
CA ARG A 7 -94.11 61.47 -39.66
C ARG A 7 -93.07 60.35 -39.25
N ALA A 8 -92.50 59.72 -40.26
CA ALA A 8 -91.41 58.71 -39.97
C ALA A 8 -90.20 59.34 -39.35
N HIS A 9 -89.82 60.56 -39.82
CA HIS A 9 -88.71 61.28 -39.23
C HIS A 9 -88.99 61.74 -37.78
N GLU A 10 -90.16 62.30 -37.54
CA GLU A 10 -90.61 62.74 -36.23
C GLU A 10 -90.69 61.55 -35.24
N ALA A 11 -91.24 60.41 -35.69
CA ALA A 11 -91.23 59.18 -34.86
C ALA A 11 -89.82 58.65 -34.58
N GLY A 12 -88.89 58.75 -35.55
CA GLY A 12 -87.50 58.41 -35.38
C GLY A 12 -86.81 59.32 -34.37
N SER A 13 -87.04 60.63 -34.52
CA SER A 13 -86.46 61.59 -33.57
C SER A 13 -87.02 61.47 -32.17
N ALA A 14 -88.29 61.20 -32.02
CA ALA A 14 -88.92 60.94 -30.69
C ALA A 14 -88.32 59.68 -30.01
N ARG A 15 -88.11 58.62 -30.81
CA ARG A 15 -87.47 57.40 -30.28
C ARG A 15 -85.98 57.60 -29.82
N VAL A 16 -85.23 58.38 -30.59
CA VAL A 16 -83.89 58.75 -30.20
C VAL A 16 -83.88 59.63 -28.95
N ALA A 17 -84.83 60.65 -28.89
CA ALA A 17 -84.95 61.50 -27.72
C ALA A 17 -85.39 60.71 -26.47
N ALA A 18 -86.28 59.73 -26.58
CA ALA A 18 -86.64 58.87 -25.50
C ALA A 18 -85.51 57.99 -25.03
N GLY A 19 -84.67 57.42 -25.97
CA GLY A 19 -83.50 56.65 -25.61
C GLY A 19 -82.40 57.46 -24.92
N LEU A 20 -82.22 58.70 -25.31
CA LEU A 20 -81.29 59.65 -24.67
C LEU A 20 -81.75 60.13 -23.26
N ALA A 21 -83.08 60.06 -22.99
CA ALA A 21 -83.68 60.39 -21.69
C ALA A 21 -83.62 59.21 -20.69
N GLU A 22 -83.23 57.98 -21.09
CA GLU A 22 -82.96 56.91 -20.15
C GLU A 22 -81.97 57.32 -19.12
N GLU A 23 -82.21 57.11 -17.82
CA GLU A 23 -81.35 57.56 -16.69
C GLU A 23 -79.92 57.13 -16.82
N ALA A 24 -79.66 55.91 -17.25
CA ALA A 24 -78.29 55.39 -17.47
C ALA A 24 -77.57 56.09 -18.63
N ILE A 25 -78.29 56.56 -19.69
CA ILE A 25 -77.75 57.26 -20.84
C ILE A 25 -77.63 58.78 -20.57
N ALA A 26 -78.67 59.34 -19.90
CA ALA A 26 -78.65 60.75 -19.49
C ALA A 26 -77.53 61.10 -18.56
N ALA A 27 -77.16 60.19 -17.67
CA ALA A 27 -76.00 60.33 -16.78
C ALA A 27 -74.65 60.44 -17.53
N LEU A 28 -74.60 59.95 -18.75
CA LEU A 28 -73.37 60.02 -19.61
C LEU A 28 -73.36 61.26 -20.52
N THR A 29 -74.40 62.09 -20.47
CA THR A 29 -74.55 63.25 -21.31
C THR A 29 -73.62 64.37 -20.82
N GLY A 30 -72.57 64.67 -21.55
CA GLY A 30 -71.57 65.68 -21.21
C GLY A 30 -70.27 65.09 -20.73
N GLU A 31 -70.17 63.78 -20.53
CA GLU A 31 -68.91 63.14 -20.27
C GLU A 31 -68.10 62.92 -21.56
N GLU A 32 -66.80 63.13 -21.47
CA GLU A 32 -65.90 62.88 -22.57
C GLU A 32 -65.89 61.38 -22.91
N ARG A 33 -66.12 61.08 -24.18
CA ARG A 33 -66.20 59.69 -24.63
C ARG A 33 -64.89 58.96 -24.27
N PRO A 34 -64.98 57.90 -23.48
CA PRO A 34 -63.80 57.18 -23.10
C PRO A 34 -63.04 56.68 -24.34
N ASP A 35 -61.69 56.83 -24.31
CA ASP A 35 -60.84 56.29 -25.36
C ASP A 35 -60.71 54.78 -25.18
N VAL A 36 -61.63 54.04 -25.73
CA VAL A 36 -61.73 52.60 -25.69
C VAL A 36 -60.51 51.96 -26.35
N ALA A 37 -59.94 52.61 -27.37
CA ALA A 37 -58.70 52.08 -28.03
C ALA A 37 -57.49 52.15 -27.11
N ALA A 38 -57.36 53.30 -26.44
CA ALA A 38 -56.20 53.43 -25.45
C ALA A 38 -56.40 52.48 -24.27
N ALA A 39 -57.66 52.31 -23.74
CA ALA A 39 -57.96 51.38 -22.66
C ALA A 39 -57.68 49.91 -23.08
N THR A 40 -58.12 49.54 -24.32
CA THR A 40 -57.85 48.21 -24.86
C THR A 40 -56.33 47.94 -25.02
N ALA A 41 -55.59 48.90 -25.58
CA ALA A 41 -54.12 48.79 -25.71
C ALA A 41 -53.45 48.68 -24.32
N ALA A 42 -53.91 49.44 -23.32
CA ALA A 42 -53.36 49.35 -21.95
C ALA A 42 -53.67 47.97 -21.32
N LEU A 43 -54.86 47.43 -21.56
CA LEU A 43 -55.20 46.09 -21.09
C LEU A 43 -54.33 45.00 -21.75
N GLU A 44 -54.18 45.06 -23.07
CA GLU A 44 -53.32 44.12 -23.81
C GLU A 44 -51.86 44.17 -23.31
N ALA A 45 -51.31 45.40 -23.11
CA ALA A 45 -49.97 45.58 -22.54
C ALA A 45 -49.85 45.02 -21.13
N ALA A 46 -50.85 45.24 -20.26
CA ALA A 46 -50.89 44.68 -18.89
C ALA A 46 -50.98 43.16 -18.91
N VAL A 47 -51.77 42.56 -19.79
CA VAL A 47 -51.87 41.08 -19.94
C VAL A 47 -50.57 40.50 -20.45
N ALA A 48 -49.91 41.18 -21.41
CA ALA A 48 -48.62 40.74 -21.90
C ALA A 48 -47.53 40.81 -20.80
N ASP A 49 -47.45 41.91 -20.02
CA ASP A 49 -46.56 42.03 -18.87
C ASP A 49 -46.82 40.97 -17.79
N LEU A 50 -48.06 40.73 -17.44
CA LEU A 50 -48.46 39.69 -16.49
C LEU A 50 -48.01 38.29 -16.97
N THR A 51 -48.22 38.01 -18.26
CA THR A 51 -47.81 36.72 -18.85
C THR A 51 -46.31 36.54 -18.81
N ALA A 52 -45.53 37.58 -19.15
CA ALA A 52 -44.07 37.57 -19.07
C ALA A 52 -43.58 37.36 -17.65
N ARG A 53 -44.10 38.11 -16.67
CA ARG A 53 -43.72 37.98 -15.24
C ARG A 53 -44.09 36.60 -14.66
N THR A 54 -45.26 36.08 -15.03
CA THR A 54 -45.66 34.71 -14.62
C THR A 54 -44.73 33.65 -15.22
N GLY A 55 -44.26 33.86 -16.45
CA GLY A 55 -43.24 33.01 -17.08
C GLY A 55 -41.90 33.05 -16.36
N GLU A 56 -41.42 34.25 -16.01
CA GLU A 56 -40.16 34.46 -15.25
C GLU A 56 -40.25 33.83 -13.86
N GLU A 57 -41.38 34.03 -13.15
CA GLU A 57 -41.58 33.42 -11.82
C GLU A 57 -41.54 31.90 -11.87
N ARG A 58 -42.22 31.29 -12.87
CA ARG A 58 -42.18 29.82 -13.06
C ARG A 58 -40.78 29.33 -13.33
N LEU A 59 -40.01 30.03 -14.18
CA LEU A 59 -38.61 29.67 -14.44
C LEU A 59 -37.72 29.83 -13.20
N ALA A 60 -37.90 30.92 -12.45
CA ALA A 60 -37.15 31.16 -11.21
C ALA A 60 -37.45 30.09 -10.15
N THR A 61 -38.74 29.75 -9.99
CA THR A 61 -39.20 28.69 -9.09
C THR A 61 -38.60 27.33 -9.49
N SER A 62 -38.69 26.98 -10.77
CA SER A 62 -38.09 25.72 -11.28
C SER A 62 -36.57 25.65 -11.09
N ARG A 63 -35.86 26.77 -11.29
CA ARG A 63 -34.41 26.85 -11.05
C ARG A 63 -34.09 26.67 -9.57
N ARG A 64 -34.86 27.35 -8.70
CA ARG A 64 -34.68 27.21 -7.23
C ARG A 64 -34.94 25.78 -6.77
N ASP A 65 -35.99 25.14 -7.24
CA ASP A 65 -36.35 23.79 -6.81
C ASP A 65 -35.31 22.75 -7.30
N ARG A 66 -34.81 22.91 -8.54
CA ARG A 66 -33.67 22.11 -9.03
C ARG A 66 -32.39 22.34 -8.23
N ALA A 67 -32.06 23.58 -7.88
CA ALA A 67 -30.89 23.88 -7.07
C ALA A 67 -31.01 23.27 -5.66
N ARG A 68 -32.19 23.34 -5.04
CA ARG A 68 -32.44 22.69 -3.74
C ARG A 68 -32.28 21.18 -3.82
N ALA A 69 -32.90 20.53 -4.79
CA ALA A 69 -32.79 19.09 -4.98
C ALA A 69 -31.33 18.66 -5.20
N ALA A 70 -30.55 19.40 -5.98
CA ALA A 70 -29.13 19.12 -6.19
C ALA A 70 -28.32 19.32 -4.91
N ALA A 71 -28.61 20.36 -4.11
CA ALA A 71 -27.96 20.59 -2.84
C ALA A 71 -28.26 19.48 -1.81
N ASP A 72 -29.48 19.02 -1.75
CA ASP A 72 -29.90 17.95 -0.84
C ASP A 72 -29.27 16.61 -1.26
N ALA A 73 -29.25 16.28 -2.55
CA ALA A 73 -28.56 15.10 -3.06
C ALA A 73 -27.04 15.14 -2.78
N LEU A 74 -26.42 16.31 -2.91
CA LEU A 74 -25.01 16.49 -2.59
C LEU A 74 -24.74 16.29 -1.09
N ARG A 75 -25.59 16.84 -0.21
CA ARG A 75 -25.45 16.61 1.24
C ARG A 75 -25.52 15.12 1.57
N GLU A 76 -26.50 14.44 1.04
CA GLU A 76 -26.67 13.00 1.27
C GLU A 76 -25.45 12.18 0.78
N GLU A 77 -24.87 12.56 -0.38
CA GLU A 77 -23.66 11.92 -0.87
C GLU A 77 -22.43 12.21 0.00
N ILE A 78 -22.29 13.44 0.50
CA ILE A 78 -21.23 13.81 1.43
C ILE A 78 -21.35 13.00 2.72
N GLU A 79 -22.54 12.88 3.30
CA GLU A 79 -22.76 12.10 4.52
C GLU A 79 -22.46 10.61 4.30
N ARG A 80 -22.90 10.02 3.19
CA ARG A 80 -22.57 8.64 2.81
C ARG A 80 -21.06 8.44 2.63
N HIS A 81 -20.39 9.38 1.98
CA HIS A 81 -18.95 9.33 1.78
C HIS A 81 -18.19 9.45 3.10
N HIS A 82 -18.62 10.37 3.97
CA HIS A 82 -18.02 10.55 5.30
C HIS A 82 -18.16 9.29 6.17
N ALA A 83 -19.35 8.67 6.18
CA ALA A 83 -19.57 7.42 6.90
C ALA A 83 -18.66 6.28 6.41
N ARG A 84 -18.45 6.17 5.07
CA ARG A 84 -17.49 5.21 4.50
C ARG A 84 -16.04 5.51 4.90
N LEU A 85 -15.63 6.77 4.87
CA LEU A 85 -14.28 7.17 5.29
C LEU A 85 -14.01 6.82 6.75
N GLU A 86 -14.98 7.05 7.64
CA GLU A 86 -14.84 6.68 9.05
C GLU A 86 -14.79 5.16 9.25
N ALA A 87 -15.64 4.39 8.55
CA ALA A 87 -15.60 2.93 8.59
C ALA A 87 -14.25 2.36 8.10
N ASP A 88 -13.67 2.96 7.05
CA ASP A 88 -12.39 2.54 6.47
C ASP A 88 -11.17 3.07 7.23
N ARG A 89 -11.34 3.96 8.21
CA ARG A 89 -10.25 4.64 8.90
C ARG A 89 -9.27 3.67 9.57
N ALA A 90 -9.79 2.63 10.20
CA ALA A 90 -8.98 1.60 10.84
C ALA A 90 -8.15 0.82 9.81
N LEU A 91 -8.78 0.41 8.70
CA LEU A 91 -8.12 -0.29 7.61
C LEU A 91 -7.04 0.56 6.94
N ARG A 92 -7.32 1.83 6.68
CA ARG A 92 -6.33 2.77 6.13
C ARG A 92 -5.14 2.94 7.05
N ARG A 93 -5.38 3.08 8.35
CA ARG A 93 -4.31 3.18 9.34
C ARG A 93 -3.43 1.94 9.37
N VAL A 94 -4.01 0.74 9.31
CA VAL A 94 -3.26 -0.53 9.22
C VAL A 94 -2.47 -0.59 7.90
N ALA A 95 -3.08 -0.21 6.78
CA ALA A 95 -2.40 -0.16 5.49
C ALA A 95 -1.22 0.81 5.48
N GLU A 96 -1.38 2.01 6.02
CA GLU A 96 -0.30 3.00 6.16
C GLU A 96 0.83 2.51 7.06
N LEU A 97 0.49 1.93 8.21
CA LEU A 97 1.48 1.32 9.12
C LEU A 97 2.23 0.19 8.42
N SER A 98 1.52 -0.70 7.71
CA SER A 98 2.13 -1.84 7.02
C SER A 98 3.09 -1.42 5.90
N GLN A 99 2.83 -0.28 5.27
CA GLN A 99 3.66 0.28 4.20
C GLN A 99 4.80 1.18 4.70
N GLY A 100 4.90 1.42 6.01
CA GLY A 100 5.88 2.35 6.58
C GLY A 100 5.58 3.81 6.25
N GLY A 101 4.28 4.16 6.09
CA GLY A 101 3.82 5.52 5.83
C GLY A 101 3.94 6.45 7.04
N ALA A 102 3.32 7.64 6.95
CA ALA A 102 3.42 8.70 7.95
C ALA A 102 2.98 8.28 9.37
N ALA A 103 2.09 7.29 9.48
CA ALA A 103 1.66 6.73 10.76
C ALA A 103 2.71 5.83 11.43
N SER A 104 3.75 5.39 10.71
CA SER A 104 4.83 4.54 11.24
C SER A 104 5.91 5.39 11.90
N ARG A 105 6.22 5.14 13.17
CA ARG A 105 7.28 5.84 13.90
C ARG A 105 8.67 5.62 13.32
N THR A 106 8.90 4.49 12.69
CA THR A 106 10.21 4.08 12.15
C THR A 106 10.30 4.22 10.62
N GLY A 107 9.18 4.48 9.94
CA GLY A 107 9.11 4.48 8.48
C GLY A 107 9.40 3.11 7.84
N THR A 108 9.45 2.05 8.65
CA THR A 108 9.79 0.68 8.22
C THR A 108 8.51 -0.06 7.78
N ARG A 109 8.55 -0.72 6.64
CA ARG A 109 7.46 -1.58 6.19
C ARG A 109 7.32 -2.80 7.09
N LEU A 110 6.12 -3.28 7.31
CA LEU A 110 5.85 -4.46 8.14
C LEU A 110 6.64 -5.68 7.67
N SER A 111 6.72 -5.92 6.37
CA SER A 111 7.52 -7.00 5.80
C SER A 111 9.01 -6.87 6.15
N THR A 112 9.56 -5.66 6.06
CA THR A 112 10.95 -5.38 6.46
C THR A 112 11.13 -5.57 7.97
N TYR A 113 10.16 -5.13 8.77
CA TYR A 113 10.20 -5.32 10.23
C TYR A 113 10.24 -6.82 10.60
N VAL A 114 9.40 -7.63 9.96
CA VAL A 114 9.40 -9.09 10.18
C VAL A 114 10.74 -9.70 9.77
N LEU A 115 11.29 -9.32 8.62
CA LEU A 115 12.61 -9.80 8.17
C LEU A 115 13.74 -9.39 9.12
N LEU A 116 13.72 -8.16 9.62
CA LEU A 116 14.70 -7.69 10.60
C LEU A 116 14.63 -8.52 11.88
N ARG A 117 13.43 -8.80 12.36
CA ARG A 117 13.25 -9.64 13.56
C ARG A 117 13.77 -11.04 13.35
N ARG A 118 13.46 -11.67 12.19
CA ARG A 118 13.97 -12.99 11.82
C ARG A 118 15.50 -13.00 11.68
N PHE A 119 16.04 -11.94 11.13
CA PHE A 119 17.49 -11.80 11.02
C PHE A 119 18.18 -11.72 12.40
N GLU A 120 17.56 -11.00 13.35
CA GLU A 120 18.06 -10.98 14.74
C GLU A 120 18.04 -12.37 15.39
N ASP A 121 16.98 -13.16 15.17
CA ASP A 121 16.88 -14.54 15.65
C ASP A 121 18.01 -15.41 15.04
N VAL A 122 18.27 -15.29 13.74
CA VAL A 122 19.39 -15.96 13.05
C VAL A 122 20.74 -15.54 13.62
N LEU A 123 20.97 -14.23 13.82
CA LEU A 123 22.22 -13.75 14.40
C LEU A 123 22.43 -14.27 15.82
N SER A 124 21.39 -14.35 16.62
CA SER A 124 21.46 -14.91 17.97
C SER A 124 21.92 -16.37 17.96
N ALA A 125 21.26 -17.22 17.17
CA ALA A 125 21.62 -18.62 17.01
C ALA A 125 23.03 -18.80 16.42
N SER A 126 23.39 -17.94 15.46
CA SER A 126 24.75 -17.96 14.86
C SER A 126 25.83 -17.58 15.84
N ASN A 127 25.58 -16.60 16.71
CA ASN A 127 26.55 -16.12 17.68
C ASN A 127 26.87 -17.17 18.74
N GLU A 128 25.95 -18.03 19.14
CA GLU A 128 26.22 -19.13 20.04
C GLU A 128 27.25 -20.10 19.46
N ARG A 129 27.11 -20.43 18.16
CA ARG A 129 28.05 -21.31 17.46
C ARG A 129 29.35 -20.63 17.13
N LEU A 130 29.31 -19.36 16.72
CA LEU A 130 30.50 -18.58 16.41
C LEU A 130 31.39 -18.39 17.64
N ALA A 131 30.80 -18.17 18.81
CA ALA A 131 31.52 -18.07 20.06
C ALA A 131 32.27 -19.38 20.37
N ALA A 132 31.68 -20.54 20.11
CA ALA A 132 32.36 -21.84 20.30
C ALA A 132 33.50 -22.05 19.31
N MET A 133 33.34 -21.66 18.03
CA MET A 133 34.36 -21.84 16.99
C MET A 133 35.50 -20.81 17.05
N SER A 134 35.23 -19.59 17.54
CA SER A 134 36.21 -18.49 17.62
C SER A 134 36.74 -18.23 19.02
N THR A 135 36.46 -19.13 19.98
CA THR A 135 36.81 -18.92 21.41
C THR A 135 36.33 -17.57 21.96
N GLY A 136 35.11 -17.15 21.51
CA GLY A 136 34.50 -15.90 21.93
C GLY A 136 35.02 -14.62 21.24
N ARG A 137 35.94 -14.76 20.29
CA ARG A 137 36.57 -13.60 19.65
C ARG A 137 35.64 -12.82 18.75
N TYR A 138 34.77 -13.47 18.00
CA TYR A 138 33.89 -12.83 17.01
C TYR A 138 32.45 -12.91 17.40
N ARG A 139 31.73 -11.81 17.10
CA ARG A 139 30.29 -11.70 17.25
C ARG A 139 29.68 -11.00 16.03
N LEU A 140 28.57 -11.50 15.54
CA LEU A 140 27.81 -10.91 14.46
C LEU A 140 26.81 -9.89 15.03
N GLU A 141 26.78 -8.73 14.43
CA GLU A 141 25.85 -7.65 14.79
C GLU A 141 25.19 -7.09 13.55
N ARG A 142 23.90 -6.78 13.69
CA ARG A 142 23.15 -6.07 12.65
C ARG A 142 23.56 -4.60 12.60
N THR A 143 23.67 -4.06 11.42
CA THR A 143 23.88 -2.63 11.22
C THR A 143 22.84 -2.04 10.30
N ASP A 144 22.41 -0.80 10.61
CA ASP A 144 21.56 0.02 9.76
C ASP A 144 22.38 0.91 8.82
N GLU A 145 23.72 0.86 8.91
CA GLU A 145 24.59 1.62 8.04
C GLU A 145 24.50 1.12 6.60
N LYS A 146 24.54 2.07 5.67
CA LYS A 146 24.57 1.75 4.24
C LYS A 146 25.92 1.12 3.89
N GLU A 147 25.87 -0.01 3.20
CA GLU A 147 27.10 -0.50 2.56
C GLU A 147 27.61 0.52 1.55
N ALA A 148 28.92 0.74 1.54
CA ALA A 148 29.57 1.63 0.61
C ALA A 148 29.27 1.20 -0.84
N GLY A 149 28.56 2.04 -1.58
CA GLY A 149 28.18 1.79 -2.98
C GLY A 149 26.71 1.45 -3.23
N GLN A 150 25.88 1.22 -2.23
CA GLN A 150 24.45 1.01 -2.43
C GLN A 150 23.68 2.33 -2.54
N ARG A 151 23.01 2.54 -3.68
CA ARG A 151 22.12 3.69 -3.94
C ARG A 151 20.74 3.54 -3.30
N THR A 152 20.39 2.37 -2.80
CA THR A 152 19.09 2.04 -2.20
C THR A 152 19.04 2.41 -0.72
N ARG A 153 17.82 2.69 -0.24
CA ARG A 153 17.52 2.98 1.17
C ARG A 153 18.08 1.85 2.05
N ALA A 154 18.76 2.20 3.15
CA ALA A 154 19.25 1.23 4.12
C ALA A 154 18.11 0.29 4.53
N THR A 155 18.27 -1.01 4.28
CA THR A 155 17.24 -2.02 4.60
C THR A 155 17.31 -2.50 6.04
N GLY A 156 18.37 -2.11 6.77
CA GLY A 156 18.66 -2.59 8.12
C GLY A 156 19.13 -4.05 8.19
N LEU A 157 19.42 -4.66 7.03
CA LEU A 157 19.94 -6.03 6.91
C LEU A 157 21.47 -6.07 6.76
N GLY A 158 22.16 -4.97 7.05
CA GLY A 158 23.59 -4.92 7.06
C GLY A 158 24.17 -5.78 8.20
N LEU A 159 25.33 -6.39 7.95
CA LEU A 159 26.03 -7.25 8.88
C LEU A 159 27.43 -6.65 9.20
N LYS A 160 27.78 -6.62 10.48
CA LYS A 160 29.14 -6.33 10.96
C LYS A 160 29.61 -7.47 11.82
N VAL A 161 30.96 -7.65 11.85
CA VAL A 161 31.60 -8.60 12.72
C VAL A 161 32.36 -7.80 13.80
N LEU A 162 31.96 -7.97 15.03
CA LEU A 162 32.66 -7.40 16.18
C LEU A 162 33.81 -8.31 16.54
N ASP A 163 35.08 -7.79 16.50
CA ASP A 163 36.28 -8.47 16.99
C ASP A 163 36.50 -7.99 18.43
N THR A 164 36.20 -8.85 19.40
CA THR A 164 36.32 -8.51 20.83
C THR A 164 37.78 -8.32 21.28
N PHE A 165 38.75 -8.82 20.51
CA PHE A 165 40.20 -8.68 20.82
C PHE A 165 40.80 -7.41 20.22
N ALA A 166 40.24 -6.93 19.10
CA ALA A 166 40.69 -5.72 18.42
C ALA A 166 39.84 -4.48 18.72
N ASP A 167 38.82 -4.62 19.59
CA ASP A 167 37.88 -3.58 20.04
C ASP A 167 37.29 -2.78 18.89
N GLY A 168 36.80 -3.47 17.85
CA GLY A 168 36.21 -2.80 16.68
C GLY A 168 35.22 -3.64 15.87
N ALA A 169 34.23 -2.95 15.33
CA ALA A 169 33.33 -3.53 14.35
C ALA A 169 33.97 -3.48 12.96
N ARG A 170 34.05 -4.64 12.29
CA ARG A 170 34.65 -4.82 10.97
C ARG A 170 33.60 -5.17 9.92
N ASP A 171 33.86 -4.73 8.69
CA ASP A 171 33.10 -5.23 7.54
C ASP A 171 33.45 -6.72 7.31
N PRO A 172 32.49 -7.62 7.11
CA PRO A 172 32.77 -9.05 6.81
C PRO A 172 33.74 -9.27 5.66
N ARG A 173 33.83 -8.33 4.72
CA ARG A 173 34.77 -8.40 3.58
C ARG A 173 36.23 -8.23 3.98
N THR A 174 36.50 -7.75 5.18
CA THR A 174 37.86 -7.56 5.70
C THR A 174 38.39 -8.75 6.48
N LEU A 175 37.61 -9.80 6.62
CA LEU A 175 37.98 -11.04 7.27
C LEU A 175 38.96 -11.84 6.42
N SER A 176 39.87 -12.57 7.06
CA SER A 176 40.72 -13.58 6.38
C SER A 176 39.83 -14.72 5.82
N GLY A 177 40.42 -15.55 4.94
CA GLY A 177 39.70 -16.70 4.37
C GLY A 177 39.16 -17.66 5.45
N GLY A 178 39.99 -17.96 6.47
CA GLY A 178 39.56 -18.80 7.58
C GLY A 178 38.47 -18.16 8.43
N GLU A 179 38.61 -16.87 8.79
CA GLU A 179 37.61 -16.12 9.53
C GLU A 179 36.30 -16.07 8.78
N THR A 180 36.32 -15.80 7.46
CA THR A 180 35.15 -15.80 6.59
C THR A 180 34.46 -17.15 6.61
N PHE A 181 35.20 -18.24 6.54
CA PHE A 181 34.65 -19.60 6.51
C PHE A 181 33.84 -19.91 7.77
N TYR A 182 34.44 -19.78 8.97
CA TYR A 182 33.69 -20.14 10.18
C TYR A 182 32.57 -19.14 10.54
N VAL A 183 32.68 -17.86 10.16
CA VAL A 183 31.61 -16.89 10.26
C VAL A 183 30.44 -17.28 9.34
N ALA A 184 30.74 -17.63 8.09
CA ALA A 184 29.70 -18.09 7.14
C ALA A 184 29.05 -19.40 7.59
N LEU A 185 29.85 -20.34 8.10
CA LEU A 185 29.38 -21.61 8.66
C LEU A 185 28.44 -21.37 9.85
N ALA A 186 28.83 -20.52 10.80
CA ALA A 186 28.00 -20.17 11.96
C ALA A 186 26.66 -19.56 11.52
N LEU A 187 26.71 -18.65 10.52
CA LEU A 187 25.50 -18.00 9.99
C LEU A 187 24.57 -19.01 9.29
N ALA A 188 25.12 -19.91 8.49
CA ALA A 188 24.35 -20.97 7.82
C ALA A 188 23.70 -21.93 8.82
N LEU A 189 24.42 -22.31 9.86
CA LEU A 189 23.89 -23.19 10.92
C LEU A 189 22.82 -22.47 11.74
N GLY A 190 23.01 -21.21 12.11
CA GLY A 190 22.02 -20.41 12.82
C GLY A 190 20.75 -20.22 12.02
N LEU A 191 20.88 -19.98 10.70
CA LEU A 191 19.72 -19.93 9.81
C LEU A 191 18.97 -21.27 9.76
N ALA A 192 19.72 -22.38 9.65
CA ALA A 192 19.10 -23.71 9.64
C ALA A 192 18.33 -24.02 10.94
N ASP A 193 18.84 -23.59 12.10
CA ASP A 193 18.19 -23.77 13.38
C ASP A 193 16.88 -22.97 13.49
N VAL A 194 16.90 -21.70 13.06
CA VAL A 194 15.71 -20.84 13.04
C VAL A 194 14.65 -21.38 12.09
N VAL A 195 15.03 -21.80 10.88
CA VAL A 195 14.10 -22.39 9.90
C VAL A 195 13.50 -23.68 10.43
N THR A 196 14.30 -24.55 11.06
CA THR A 196 13.81 -25.80 11.66
C THR A 196 12.79 -25.52 12.77
N ALA A 197 13.07 -24.55 13.63
CA ALA A 197 12.18 -24.18 14.73
C ALA A 197 10.82 -23.64 14.22
N GLU A 198 10.84 -22.89 13.10
CA GLU A 198 9.62 -22.29 12.51
C GLU A 198 8.79 -23.27 11.68
N ALA A 199 9.45 -24.19 10.98
CA ALA A 199 8.80 -25.16 10.09
C ALA A 199 8.03 -26.27 10.85
N GLY A 200 7.77 -26.08 12.15
CA GLY A 200 7.04 -27.06 12.95
C GLY A 200 7.79 -28.37 13.19
N GLY A 201 9.14 -28.30 13.18
CA GLY A 201 10.01 -29.45 13.43
C GLY A 201 10.36 -30.27 12.20
N ILE A 202 10.25 -29.71 10.98
CA ILE A 202 10.88 -30.31 9.81
C ILE A 202 12.40 -30.23 10.02
N GLU A 203 12.97 -31.31 10.52
CA GLU A 203 14.42 -31.39 10.75
C GLU A 203 15.16 -31.43 9.42
N LEU A 204 16.10 -30.50 9.25
CA LEU A 204 17.11 -30.60 8.19
C LEU A 204 18.05 -31.76 8.57
N GLY A 205 17.70 -32.97 8.16
CA GLY A 205 18.40 -34.20 8.55
C GLY A 205 19.80 -34.32 7.96
N THR A 206 20.16 -33.55 6.91
CA THR A 206 21.44 -33.65 6.24
C THR A 206 21.99 -32.24 5.93
N LEU A 207 23.25 -32.03 6.22
CA LEU A 207 24.02 -30.83 5.89
C LEU A 207 25.26 -31.23 5.09
N PHE A 208 25.50 -30.54 3.97
CA PHE A 208 26.74 -30.66 3.22
C PHE A 208 27.56 -29.37 3.35
N VAL A 209 28.83 -29.49 3.71
CA VAL A 209 29.79 -28.38 3.72
C VAL A 209 30.82 -28.67 2.61
N ASP A 210 30.85 -27.78 1.62
CA ASP A 210 31.67 -27.90 0.44
C ASP A 210 32.87 -26.94 0.54
N GLU A 211 34.08 -27.52 0.62
CA GLU A 211 35.36 -26.79 0.67
C GLU A 211 35.48 -25.82 1.87
N GLY A 212 36.53 -24.97 1.90
CA GLY A 212 36.76 -23.92 2.91
C GLY A 212 37.67 -24.31 4.06
N PHE A 213 37.90 -25.59 4.29
CA PHE A 213 38.74 -26.07 5.40
C PHE A 213 40.24 -25.82 5.22
N GLY A 214 40.68 -25.64 3.97
CA GLY A 214 42.10 -25.46 3.66
C GLY A 214 42.69 -24.11 4.07
N SER A 215 41.85 -23.16 4.43
CA SER A 215 42.23 -21.82 4.92
C SER A 215 42.30 -21.72 6.44
N LEU A 216 41.94 -22.79 7.16
CA LEU A 216 41.92 -22.85 8.62
C LEU A 216 43.28 -23.25 9.18
N ASP A 217 43.68 -22.61 10.28
CA ASP A 217 44.75 -23.12 11.13
C ASP A 217 44.29 -24.38 11.91
N PRO A 218 45.20 -25.19 12.44
CA PRO A 218 44.86 -26.44 13.09
C PRO A 218 43.90 -26.28 14.28
N ASP A 219 44.05 -25.24 15.10
CA ASP A 219 43.24 -25.01 16.28
C ASP A 219 41.78 -24.62 15.88
N THR A 220 41.66 -23.76 14.88
CA THR A 220 40.36 -23.38 14.32
C THR A 220 39.68 -24.58 13.64
N LEU A 221 40.43 -25.42 12.91
CA LEU A 221 39.92 -26.64 12.31
C LEU A 221 39.33 -27.59 13.37
N ASP A 222 40.06 -27.76 14.52
CA ASP A 222 39.60 -28.58 15.64
C ASP A 222 38.31 -28.05 16.25
N ALA A 223 38.19 -26.75 16.43
CA ALA A 223 36.99 -26.12 16.95
C ALA A 223 35.76 -26.31 16.00
N VAL A 224 36.00 -26.10 14.69
CA VAL A 224 34.94 -26.31 13.65
C VAL A 224 34.50 -27.78 13.61
N MET A 225 35.48 -28.74 13.63
CA MET A 225 35.16 -30.17 13.63
C MET A 225 34.39 -30.59 14.88
N THR A 226 34.70 -30.00 16.03
CA THR A 226 33.96 -30.23 17.28
C THR A 226 32.51 -29.77 17.15
N GLU A 227 32.29 -28.60 16.59
CA GLU A 227 30.93 -28.06 16.38
C GLU A 227 30.11 -28.87 15.36
N LEU A 228 30.73 -29.30 14.26
CA LEU A 228 30.09 -30.22 13.30
C LEU A 228 29.79 -31.59 13.92
N GLY A 229 30.67 -32.07 14.84
CA GLY A 229 30.43 -33.27 15.64
C GLY A 229 29.19 -33.18 16.54
N ARG A 230 28.92 -32.01 17.11
CA ARG A 230 27.72 -31.75 17.93
C ARG A 230 26.42 -31.86 17.08
N LEU A 231 26.46 -31.39 15.83
CA LEU A 231 25.30 -31.55 14.91
C LEU A 231 25.00 -33.04 14.66
N ARG A 232 26.04 -33.86 14.50
CA ARG A 232 25.88 -35.31 14.31
C ARG A 232 25.27 -35.99 15.53
N THR A 233 25.69 -35.61 16.73
CA THR A 233 25.09 -36.17 17.99
C THR A 233 23.65 -35.71 18.15
N GLY A 234 23.24 -34.60 17.56
CA GLY A 234 21.84 -34.16 17.47
C GLY A 234 21.00 -34.90 16.41
N GLY A 235 21.52 -35.95 15.77
CA GLY A 235 20.80 -36.76 14.80
C GLY A 235 20.92 -36.33 13.35
N ARG A 236 21.69 -35.27 13.05
CA ARG A 236 21.91 -34.78 11.67
C ARG A 236 23.05 -35.54 10.99
N CYS A 237 22.89 -35.88 9.72
CA CYS A 237 23.99 -36.35 8.87
C CYS A 237 24.77 -35.15 8.35
N VAL A 238 26.09 -35.13 8.59
CA VAL A 238 26.98 -34.07 8.12
C VAL A 238 27.96 -34.65 7.08
N GLY A 239 27.82 -34.20 5.84
CA GLY A 239 28.75 -34.54 4.74
C GLY A 239 29.75 -33.40 4.53
N LEU A 240 31.05 -33.75 4.46
CA LEU A 240 32.10 -32.78 4.15
C LEU A 240 32.74 -33.12 2.80
N ILE A 241 32.83 -32.12 1.94
CA ILE A 241 33.55 -32.21 0.67
C ILE A 241 34.83 -31.43 0.83
N SER A 242 35.99 -32.10 0.74
CA SER A 242 37.28 -31.43 0.95
C SER A 242 38.47 -32.22 0.35
N HIS A 243 39.49 -31.50 -0.02
CA HIS A 243 40.78 -32.08 -0.43
C HIS A 243 41.82 -32.08 0.69
N VAL A 244 41.49 -31.56 1.88
CA VAL A 244 42.42 -31.41 3.01
C VAL A 244 42.80 -32.79 3.61
N THR A 245 44.08 -33.04 3.74
CA THR A 245 44.59 -34.35 4.18
C THR A 245 44.26 -34.64 5.64
N GLU A 246 44.28 -33.63 6.51
CA GLU A 246 43.91 -33.73 7.92
C GLU A 246 42.49 -34.26 8.12
N LEU A 247 41.54 -33.79 7.32
CA LEU A 247 40.15 -34.28 7.37
C LEU A 247 40.05 -35.76 6.99
N LYS A 248 40.86 -36.22 6.01
CA LYS A 248 40.87 -37.64 5.61
C LYS A 248 41.35 -38.56 6.75
N GLN A 249 42.19 -38.07 7.65
CA GLN A 249 42.66 -38.83 8.80
C GLN A 249 41.68 -38.88 9.95
N ARG A 250 40.85 -37.83 10.10
CA ARG A 250 39.88 -37.68 11.18
C ARG A 250 38.51 -38.34 10.91
N ILE A 251 38.11 -38.44 9.64
CA ILE A 251 36.82 -38.95 9.23
C ILE A 251 36.99 -40.36 8.67
N ALA A 252 36.43 -41.36 9.41
CA ALA A 252 36.54 -42.76 9.02
C ALA A 252 35.64 -43.12 7.84
N ASP A 253 34.38 -42.60 7.83
CA ASP A 253 33.43 -42.84 6.74
C ASP A 253 33.69 -41.86 5.61
N ARG A 254 34.11 -42.36 4.44
CA ARG A 254 34.44 -41.46 3.33
C ARG A 254 34.21 -42.09 1.96
N ILE A 255 33.90 -41.24 1.01
CA ILE A 255 33.85 -41.54 -0.41
C ILE A 255 35.02 -40.83 -1.09
N GLU A 256 35.98 -41.59 -1.59
CA GLU A 256 37.16 -41.05 -2.29
C GLU A 256 36.91 -41.06 -3.80
N VAL A 257 36.99 -39.87 -4.42
CA VAL A 257 36.86 -39.67 -5.85
C VAL A 257 38.25 -39.58 -6.47
N ARG A 258 38.63 -40.51 -7.39
CA ARG A 258 39.91 -40.50 -8.05
C ARG A 258 39.74 -40.38 -9.56
N HIS A 259 40.43 -39.41 -10.15
CA HIS A 259 40.54 -39.36 -11.61
C HIS A 259 41.34 -40.54 -12.16
N LEU A 260 40.81 -41.11 -13.24
CA LEU A 260 41.53 -42.17 -13.97
C LEU A 260 42.59 -41.55 -14.87
N PRO A 261 43.83 -42.12 -14.93
CA PRO A 261 44.93 -41.54 -15.68
C PRO A 261 44.69 -41.45 -17.19
N SER A 262 43.76 -42.21 -17.72
CA SER A 262 43.40 -42.28 -19.14
C SER A 262 42.41 -41.20 -19.60
N GLY A 263 41.97 -40.29 -18.74
CA GLY A 263 40.89 -39.32 -19.05
C GLY A 263 39.50 -39.96 -19.20
N ALA A 264 39.36 -41.27 -18.92
CA ALA A 264 38.14 -42.06 -19.10
C ALA A 264 37.14 -41.89 -17.96
N GLY A 265 37.23 -40.80 -17.12
CA GLY A 265 36.31 -40.53 -16.03
C GLY A 265 36.95 -40.61 -14.64
N SER A 266 36.11 -40.86 -13.63
CA SER A 266 36.53 -40.95 -12.23
C SER A 266 36.07 -42.27 -11.62
N SER A 267 36.84 -42.79 -10.66
CA SER A 267 36.47 -43.97 -9.85
C SER A 267 36.10 -43.54 -8.45
N LEU A 268 35.19 -44.26 -7.83
CA LEU A 268 34.76 -44.04 -6.43
C LEU A 268 35.25 -45.20 -5.57
N ARG A 269 35.82 -44.88 -4.38
CA ARG A 269 36.12 -45.83 -3.33
C ARG A 269 35.38 -45.41 -2.06
N VAL A 270 34.56 -46.29 -1.55
CA VAL A 270 33.85 -46.09 -0.28
C VAL A 270 34.63 -46.82 0.84
N SER A 271 34.90 -46.10 1.91
CA SER A 271 35.45 -46.62 3.16
C SER A 271 34.46 -46.35 4.26
N ALA A 272 34.04 -47.38 4.99
CA ALA A 272 33.19 -47.27 6.19
C ALA A 272 34.05 -47.64 7.37
N GLY A 273 34.09 -46.75 8.39
CA GLY A 273 34.70 -47.06 9.68
C GLY A 273 33.86 -48.14 10.40
N ARG A 274 34.49 -49.13 10.92
CA ARG A 274 33.86 -50.14 11.79
C ARG A 274 33.72 -49.60 13.19
#